data_f77e7d4439050b47b68b437ebad40e2a
#
_entry.id   f77e7d4439050b47b68b437ebad40e2a
#
_cell.length_a   1.000
_cell.length_b   1.000
_cell.length_c   1.000
_cell.angle_alpha   90.00
_cell.angle_beta   90.00
_cell.angle_gamma   90.00
#
_symmetry.space_group_name_H-M   'P 1'
#
loop_
_entity.id
_entity.type
_entity.pdbx_description
1 polymer ?
#
loop_
_entity_poly.entity_id
_entity_poly.type
_entity_poly.pdbx_seq_one_letter_code
_entity_poly.pdbx_strand_id
1 'polypeptide(L)'
;MQKARTLFFTAPKQIEIRETTLPPLKDDEVLVETIYSAISAGTEMLVYRGQFPHLADSHDAVSSDMSYPLAYGYACVGKVKSLGEKVTRDWEDKLVFSFQAHTSHFVTKTEALFPIPYSLSPENACFLPNMETAVNLVQDGAPILGERVLVLGQGVVGLLTASLLNEFPLESLVTVDRFELRRKALQAESRTSNVESRSIQELRPSIFDMVFELSGSPSALNDAISLTCFSGRVVIGSWYGQKRAEIDLGSTFHRSRIKLISSQVSSISPELSGRWDKARRFEVTWEALNRIQPAKWITHRFSLDEGAKAYQLLDENPQETIQVVFSYQS
;
A
#
# COMPACT_ATOMS: atom_id res chain seq x y z
N MET A 1 -21.50 8.52 26.69
CA MET A 1 -20.49 7.68 26.02
C MET A 1 -20.31 8.22 24.62
N GLN A 2 -19.07 8.40 24.19
CA GLN A 2 -18.77 8.89 22.86
C GLN A 2 -19.03 7.76 21.84
N LYS A 3 -19.58 8.13 20.67
CA LYS A 3 -19.87 7.19 19.60
C LYS A 3 -18.93 7.42 18.43
N ALA A 4 -18.59 6.36 17.72
CA ALA A 4 -17.87 6.40 16.47
C ALA A 4 -18.74 5.77 15.36
N ARG A 5 -18.54 6.23 14.13
CA ARG A 5 -19.13 5.63 12.94
C ARG A 5 -18.05 4.82 12.26
N THR A 6 -18.29 3.53 12.12
CA THR A 6 -17.28 2.57 11.63
C THR A 6 -17.83 1.79 10.44
N LEU A 7 -16.98 1.59 9.44
CA LEU A 7 -17.28 0.79 8.26
C LEU A 7 -17.07 -0.69 8.56
N PHE A 8 -18.08 -1.49 8.27
CA PHE A 8 -18.05 -2.94 8.38
C PHE A 8 -18.28 -3.60 7.02
N PHE A 9 -17.46 -4.56 6.71
CA PHE A 9 -17.75 -5.55 5.68
C PHE A 9 -18.66 -6.61 6.31
N THR A 10 -19.91 -6.73 5.84
CA THR A 10 -20.92 -7.62 6.43
C THR A 10 -21.03 -8.95 5.69
N ALA A 11 -20.69 -8.96 4.41
CA ALA A 11 -20.55 -10.12 3.53
C ALA A 11 -19.74 -9.70 2.29
N PRO A 12 -19.37 -10.63 1.39
CA PRO A 12 -18.75 -10.26 0.13
C PRO A 12 -19.58 -9.21 -0.63
N LYS A 13 -18.93 -8.10 -1.00
CA LYS A 13 -19.50 -6.93 -1.69
C LYS A 13 -20.60 -6.19 -0.89
N GLN A 14 -20.65 -6.37 0.41
CA GLN A 14 -21.61 -5.70 1.27
C GLN A 14 -20.90 -4.89 2.36
N ILE A 15 -21.26 -3.63 2.46
CA ILE A 15 -20.71 -2.67 3.43
C ILE A 15 -21.86 -2.02 4.19
N GLU A 16 -21.64 -1.87 5.48
CA GLU A 16 -22.55 -1.16 6.39
C GLU A 16 -21.75 -0.19 7.26
N ILE A 17 -22.29 1.02 7.44
CA ILE A 17 -21.76 1.97 8.43
C ILE A 17 -22.54 1.77 9.72
N ARG A 18 -21.84 1.40 10.79
CA ARG A 18 -22.45 1.18 12.12
C ARG A 18 -21.98 2.24 13.09
N GLU A 19 -22.89 2.63 13.95
CA GLU A 19 -22.57 3.42 15.13
C GLU A 19 -22.05 2.47 16.22
N THR A 20 -20.81 2.68 16.66
CA THR A 20 -20.15 1.90 17.70
C THR A 20 -19.92 2.78 18.92
N THR A 21 -20.15 2.26 20.10
CA THR A 21 -19.84 2.96 21.35
C THR A 21 -18.36 2.79 21.66
N LEU A 22 -17.65 3.91 21.81
CA LEU A 22 -16.25 3.87 22.22
C LEU A 22 -16.13 3.45 23.69
N PRO A 23 -15.06 2.68 24.03
CA PRO A 23 -14.76 2.39 25.44
C PRO A 23 -14.44 3.69 26.19
N PRO A 24 -14.63 3.74 27.51
CA PRO A 24 -14.14 4.84 28.33
C PRO A 24 -12.63 5.00 28.15
N LEU A 25 -12.19 6.26 28.03
CA LEU A 25 -10.76 6.58 27.94
C LEU A 25 -10.05 6.18 29.24
N LYS A 26 -9.02 5.33 29.14
CA LYS A 26 -8.17 4.98 30.27
C LYS A 26 -7.05 5.99 30.44
N ASP A 27 -6.38 5.94 31.60
CA ASP A 27 -5.33 6.89 31.98
C ASP A 27 -4.17 6.96 30.98
N ASP A 28 -3.84 5.84 30.30
CA ASP A 28 -2.73 5.67 29.36
C ASP A 28 -3.16 5.68 27.87
N GLU A 29 -4.41 6.08 27.61
CA GLU A 29 -4.99 6.10 26.27
C GLU A 29 -5.28 7.53 25.80
N VAL A 30 -5.48 7.66 24.49
CA VAL A 30 -5.91 8.90 23.85
C VAL A 30 -7.12 8.63 22.96
N LEU A 31 -7.97 9.64 22.81
CA LEU A 31 -9.03 9.67 21.83
C LEU A 31 -8.52 10.38 20.59
N VAL A 32 -8.67 9.73 19.44
CA VAL A 32 -8.32 10.28 18.13
C VAL A 32 -9.58 10.50 17.30
N GLU A 33 -9.71 11.69 16.71
CA GLU A 33 -10.70 12.01 15.68
C GLU A 33 -10.05 11.83 14.32
N THR A 34 -10.63 10.98 13.47
CA THR A 34 -10.14 10.71 12.13
C THR A 34 -10.39 11.90 11.19
N ILE A 35 -9.40 12.25 10.40
CA ILE A 35 -9.48 13.28 9.36
C ILE A 35 -9.60 12.64 7.97
N TYR A 36 -8.73 11.67 7.70
CA TYR A 36 -8.70 10.89 6.47
C TYR A 36 -8.43 9.41 6.75
N SER A 37 -8.97 8.54 5.91
CA SER A 37 -8.47 7.16 5.82
C SER A 37 -8.42 6.72 4.36
N ALA A 38 -7.34 6.02 3.99
CA ALA A 38 -7.11 5.60 2.61
C ALA A 38 -7.53 4.14 2.39
N ILE A 39 -8.23 3.87 1.28
CA ILE A 39 -8.61 2.51 0.90
C ILE A 39 -7.43 1.84 0.20
N SER A 40 -7.05 0.67 0.66
CA SER A 40 -6.07 -0.18 -0.02
C SER A 40 -6.72 -0.99 -1.13
N ALA A 41 -6.58 -0.53 -2.37
CA ALA A 41 -7.16 -1.19 -3.54
C ALA A 41 -6.61 -2.62 -3.77
N GLY A 42 -5.48 -2.98 -3.18
CA GLY A 42 -4.95 -4.35 -3.19
C GLY A 42 -5.64 -5.23 -2.14
N THR A 43 -5.35 -4.97 -0.89
CA THR A 43 -5.72 -5.83 0.25
C THR A 43 -7.21 -5.73 0.61
N GLU A 44 -7.75 -4.52 0.73
CA GLU A 44 -9.14 -4.36 1.15
C GLU A 44 -10.14 -4.85 0.09
N MET A 45 -9.76 -4.78 -1.20
CA MET A 45 -10.58 -5.36 -2.27
C MET A 45 -10.62 -6.90 -2.22
N LEU A 46 -9.61 -7.57 -1.65
CA LEU A 46 -9.70 -9.01 -1.37
C LEU A 46 -10.74 -9.29 -0.28
N VAL A 47 -10.75 -8.47 0.78
CA VAL A 47 -11.79 -8.54 1.83
C VAL A 47 -13.17 -8.26 1.23
N TYR A 48 -13.32 -7.13 0.53
CA TYR A 48 -14.59 -6.75 -0.11
C TYR A 48 -15.16 -7.84 -1.02
N ARG A 49 -14.32 -8.55 -1.77
CA ARG A 49 -14.72 -9.62 -2.70
C ARG A 49 -14.86 -11.00 -2.05
N GLY A 50 -14.53 -11.15 -0.77
CA GLY A 50 -14.49 -12.46 -0.11
C GLY A 50 -13.37 -13.37 -0.63
N GLN A 51 -12.28 -12.80 -1.12
CA GLN A 51 -11.12 -13.49 -1.71
C GLN A 51 -9.90 -13.51 -0.78
N PHE A 52 -10.10 -13.13 0.48
CA PHE A 52 -9.05 -13.16 1.47
C PHE A 52 -8.70 -14.59 1.86
N PRO A 53 -7.44 -15.00 1.87
CA PRO A 53 -7.08 -16.37 2.27
C PRO A 53 -7.27 -16.54 3.78
N HIS A 54 -7.88 -17.65 4.17
CA HIS A 54 -7.89 -18.10 5.57
C HIS A 54 -6.53 -18.74 5.86
N LEU A 55 -5.66 -18.03 6.54
CA LEU A 55 -4.33 -18.51 6.93
C LEU A 55 -4.39 -18.94 8.41
N ALA A 56 -4.74 -20.22 8.64
CA ALA A 56 -4.85 -20.78 9.99
C ALA A 56 -3.50 -20.80 10.75
N ASP A 57 -2.37 -20.73 10.05
CA ASP A 57 -1.02 -20.88 10.59
C ASP A 57 -0.11 -19.68 10.33
N SER A 58 -0.64 -18.50 10.05
CA SER A 58 0.23 -17.34 9.80
C SER A 58 0.67 -16.70 11.11
N HIS A 59 1.97 -16.48 11.26
CA HIS A 59 2.55 -15.60 12.30
C HIS A 59 2.22 -14.12 12.07
N ASP A 60 1.31 -13.81 11.14
CA ASP A 60 0.92 -12.45 10.78
C ASP A 60 -0.37 -12.07 11.51
N ALA A 61 -0.28 -11.03 12.35
CA ALA A 61 -1.41 -10.49 13.10
C ALA A 61 -2.57 -9.97 12.23
N VAL A 62 -2.32 -9.75 10.93
CA VAL A 62 -3.32 -9.27 9.95
C VAL A 62 -4.29 -10.36 9.51
N SER A 63 -3.96 -11.64 9.69
CA SER A 63 -4.71 -12.77 9.13
C SER A 63 -5.53 -13.58 10.15
N SER A 64 -5.50 -13.20 11.44
CA SER A 64 -6.05 -13.99 12.54
C SER A 64 -7.54 -13.89 12.64
N ASP A 65 -8.44 -14.10 12.02
CA ASP A 65 -9.92 -14.07 12.12
C ASP A 65 -10.60 -13.01 11.24
N MET A 66 -10.54 -13.25 9.93
CA MET A 66 -11.16 -12.40 8.90
C MET A 66 -12.60 -12.85 8.57
N SER A 67 -13.39 -13.18 9.59
CA SER A 67 -14.81 -13.56 9.42
C SER A 67 -15.69 -12.31 9.36
N TYR A 68 -16.69 -12.34 8.47
CA TYR A 68 -17.71 -11.29 8.43
C TYR A 68 -18.71 -11.45 9.60
N PRO A 69 -19.23 -10.33 10.17
CA PRO A 69 -18.90 -8.96 9.84
C PRO A 69 -17.60 -8.50 10.49
N LEU A 70 -16.76 -7.77 9.75
CA LEU A 70 -15.53 -7.20 10.31
C LEU A 70 -15.34 -5.73 9.94
N ALA A 71 -14.78 -4.95 10.87
CA ALA A 71 -14.22 -3.64 10.59
C ALA A 71 -12.80 -3.83 10.07
N TYR A 72 -12.47 -3.23 8.92
CA TYR A 72 -11.17 -3.37 8.30
C TYR A 72 -10.70 -2.05 7.67
N GLY A 73 -9.44 -1.97 7.39
CA GLY A 73 -8.69 -0.81 6.95
C GLY A 73 -7.44 -0.68 7.80
N TYR A 74 -6.44 0.07 7.35
CA TYR A 74 -5.18 0.21 8.07
C TYR A 74 -4.39 1.48 7.72
N ALA A 75 -5.04 2.46 7.12
CA ALA A 75 -4.40 3.72 6.74
C ALA A 75 -5.26 4.90 7.23
N CYS A 76 -5.20 5.17 8.52
CA CYS A 76 -5.99 6.18 9.19
C CYS A 76 -5.10 7.33 9.66
N VAL A 77 -5.50 8.55 9.36
CA VAL A 77 -4.87 9.80 9.85
C VAL A 77 -5.89 10.56 10.66
N GLY A 78 -5.50 10.98 11.84
CA GLY A 78 -6.37 11.71 12.74
C GLY A 78 -5.66 12.72 13.62
N LYS A 79 -6.43 13.36 14.47
CA LYS A 79 -5.97 14.35 15.45
C LYS A 79 -6.33 13.88 16.85
N VAL A 80 -5.38 13.93 17.75
CA VAL A 80 -5.62 13.63 19.18
C VAL A 80 -6.53 14.70 19.77
N LYS A 81 -7.64 14.31 20.38
CA LYS A 81 -8.68 15.21 20.91
C LYS A 81 -8.79 15.17 22.43
N SER A 82 -8.49 14.05 23.05
CA SER A 82 -8.52 13.91 24.51
C SER A 82 -7.43 12.97 24.97
N LEU A 83 -6.91 13.25 26.14
CA LEU A 83 -5.81 12.55 26.78
C LEU A 83 -6.28 11.88 28.06
N GLY A 84 -5.84 10.65 28.33
CA GLY A 84 -5.89 10.02 29.65
C GLY A 84 -4.96 10.72 30.62
N GLU A 85 -5.21 10.57 31.91
CA GLU A 85 -4.52 11.33 32.96
C GLU A 85 -2.99 11.14 33.00
N LYS A 86 -2.51 9.99 32.54
CA LYS A 86 -1.06 9.64 32.48
C LYS A 86 -0.39 10.00 31.16
N VAL A 87 -1.15 10.44 30.15
CA VAL A 87 -0.61 10.84 28.85
C VAL A 87 -0.10 12.28 28.95
N THR A 88 1.10 12.52 28.45
CA THR A 88 1.71 13.86 28.46
C THR A 88 1.01 14.82 27.50
N ARG A 89 0.94 16.10 27.85
CA ARG A 89 0.20 17.11 27.08
C ARG A 89 0.76 17.39 25.68
N ASP A 90 1.97 16.96 25.39
CA ASP A 90 2.57 17.09 24.07
C ASP A 90 1.84 16.26 23.00
N TRP A 91 0.94 15.36 23.40
CA TRP A 91 0.04 14.63 22.50
C TRP A 91 -1.24 15.42 22.15
N GLU A 92 -1.58 16.47 22.89
CA GLU A 92 -2.78 17.26 22.62
C GLU A 92 -2.72 17.90 21.23
N ASP A 93 -3.81 17.77 20.46
CA ASP A 93 -3.94 18.26 19.09
C ASP A 93 -2.91 17.74 18.07
N LYS A 94 -2.09 16.77 18.46
CA LYS A 94 -1.08 16.18 17.57
C LYS A 94 -1.74 15.43 16.40
N LEU A 95 -1.23 15.64 15.18
CA LEU A 95 -1.58 14.85 14.01
C LEU A 95 -0.86 13.51 14.06
N VAL A 96 -1.61 12.43 13.86
CA VAL A 96 -1.11 11.07 14.00
C VAL A 96 -1.61 10.17 12.87
N PHE A 97 -0.79 9.21 12.51
CA PHE A 97 -1.17 8.06 11.70
C PHE A 97 -1.40 6.84 12.61
N SER A 98 -2.34 5.98 12.26
CA SER A 98 -2.60 4.71 12.93
C SER A 98 -3.03 3.63 11.93
N PHE A 99 -2.63 2.38 12.18
CA PHE A 99 -3.12 1.20 11.46
C PHE A 99 -4.52 0.82 11.96
N GLN A 100 -5.47 1.73 11.82
CA GLN A 100 -6.83 1.61 12.30
C GLN A 100 -7.82 1.38 11.16
N ALA A 101 -8.89 0.63 11.41
CA ALA A 101 -10.00 0.48 10.48
C ALA A 101 -10.67 1.82 10.14
N HIS A 102 -11.45 1.87 9.06
CA HIS A 102 -12.21 3.07 8.69
C HIS A 102 -13.26 3.41 9.74
N THR A 103 -12.93 4.36 10.60
CA THR A 103 -13.80 4.81 11.71
C THR A 103 -13.62 6.30 11.96
N SER A 104 -14.68 6.98 12.40
CA SER A 104 -14.65 8.42 12.66
C SER A 104 -13.83 8.78 13.91
N HIS A 105 -13.81 7.90 14.90
CA HIS A 105 -13.08 8.10 16.16
C HIS A 105 -12.60 6.75 16.68
N PHE A 106 -11.52 6.76 17.44
CA PHE A 106 -11.03 5.57 18.13
C PHE A 106 -10.24 5.94 19.39
N VAL A 107 -10.19 5.01 20.33
CA VAL A 107 -9.39 5.09 21.54
C VAL A 107 -8.23 4.11 21.41
N THR A 108 -7.02 4.58 21.70
CA THR A 108 -5.81 3.76 21.60
C THR A 108 -4.70 4.29 22.50
N LYS A 109 -3.66 3.49 22.71
CA LYS A 109 -2.43 3.92 23.39
C LYS A 109 -1.52 4.70 22.45
N THR A 110 -0.69 5.55 23.02
CA THR A 110 0.28 6.37 22.27
C THR A 110 1.30 5.54 21.49
N GLU A 111 1.64 4.34 21.97
CA GLU A 111 2.56 3.42 21.31
C GLU A 111 2.04 2.86 19.98
N ALA A 112 0.72 2.89 19.76
CA ALA A 112 0.09 2.49 18.50
C ALA A 112 -0.06 3.66 17.51
N LEU A 113 0.43 4.84 17.85
CA LEU A 113 0.35 6.05 17.04
C LEU A 113 1.71 6.47 16.50
N PHE A 114 1.71 6.93 15.26
CA PHE A 114 2.87 7.48 14.59
C PHE A 114 2.66 8.99 14.40
N PRO A 115 3.37 9.85 15.15
CA PRO A 115 3.30 11.28 14.94
C PRO A 115 3.68 11.65 13.51
N ILE A 116 2.84 12.46 12.86
CA ILE A 116 3.09 12.90 11.49
C ILE A 116 4.10 14.06 11.52
N PRO A 117 5.16 14.02 10.70
CA PRO A 117 6.09 15.13 10.57
C PRO A 117 5.37 16.43 10.16
N TYR A 118 5.72 17.55 10.76
CA TYR A 118 5.07 18.87 10.50
C TYR A 118 5.09 19.31 9.03
N SER A 119 6.09 18.83 8.27
CA SER A 119 6.22 19.13 6.84
C SER A 119 5.26 18.36 5.95
N LEU A 120 4.55 17.36 6.50
CA LEU A 120 3.73 16.42 5.74
C LEU A 120 2.23 16.70 5.97
N SER A 121 1.47 16.82 4.90
CA SER A 121 0.02 16.96 5.00
C SER A 121 -0.65 15.65 5.46
N PRO A 122 -1.82 15.72 6.13
CA PRO A 122 -2.58 14.53 6.49
C PRO A 122 -2.89 13.60 5.32
N GLU A 123 -3.20 14.17 4.15
CA GLU A 123 -3.47 13.39 2.93
C GLU A 123 -2.23 12.60 2.46
N ASN A 124 -1.04 13.20 2.51
CA ASN A 124 0.19 12.49 2.18
C ASN A 124 0.52 11.40 3.20
N ALA A 125 0.23 11.64 4.48
CA ALA A 125 0.46 10.67 5.54
C ALA A 125 -0.41 9.40 5.42
N CYS A 126 -1.58 9.49 4.76
CA CYS A 126 -2.41 8.31 4.46
C CYS A 126 -1.70 7.24 3.63
N PHE A 127 -0.64 7.62 2.90
CA PHE A 127 0.12 6.69 2.07
C PHE A 127 1.22 5.94 2.84
N LEU A 128 1.35 6.13 4.16
CA LEU A 128 2.41 5.50 4.96
C LEU A 128 2.54 3.98 4.72
N PRO A 129 1.47 3.16 4.78
CA PRO A 129 1.58 1.71 4.58
C PRO A 129 2.03 1.36 3.15
N ASN A 130 1.52 2.10 2.15
CA ASN A 130 1.86 1.87 0.75
C ASN A 130 3.30 2.28 0.45
N MET A 131 3.78 3.37 1.05
CA MET A 131 5.17 3.81 0.92
C MET A 131 6.12 2.87 1.67
N GLU A 132 5.75 2.39 2.86
CA GLU A 132 6.53 1.35 3.56
C GLU A 132 6.69 0.10 2.70
N THR A 133 5.60 -0.32 2.03
CA THR A 133 5.63 -1.43 1.08
C THR A 133 6.57 -1.14 -0.10
N ALA A 134 6.53 0.05 -0.67
CA ALA A 134 7.41 0.44 -1.77
C ALA A 134 8.89 0.47 -1.34
N VAL A 135 9.19 1.00 -0.15
CA VAL A 135 10.56 0.97 0.43
C VAL A 135 11.02 -0.47 0.62
N ASN A 136 10.17 -1.34 1.19
CA ASN A 136 10.49 -2.76 1.35
C ASN A 136 10.77 -3.46 0.00
N LEU A 137 9.95 -3.20 -1.02
CA LEU A 137 10.13 -3.73 -2.37
C LEU A 137 11.50 -3.35 -2.96
N VAL A 138 11.87 -2.08 -2.85
CA VAL A 138 13.17 -1.59 -3.34
C VAL A 138 14.32 -2.21 -2.54
N GLN A 139 14.17 -2.38 -1.21
CA GLN A 139 15.17 -3.05 -0.38
C GLN A 139 15.35 -4.52 -0.76
N ASP A 140 14.26 -5.27 -0.97
CA ASP A 140 14.31 -6.69 -1.37
C ASP A 140 14.83 -6.85 -2.81
N GLY A 141 14.49 -5.90 -3.70
CA GLY A 141 14.98 -5.85 -5.07
C GLY A 141 16.47 -5.56 -5.17
N ALA A 142 17.02 -4.78 -4.23
CA ALA A 142 18.43 -4.38 -4.17
C ALA A 142 18.97 -3.91 -5.55
N PRO A 143 18.44 -2.80 -6.12
CA PRO A 143 18.84 -2.32 -7.43
C PRO A 143 20.33 -1.95 -7.48
N ILE A 144 20.96 -2.22 -8.62
CA ILE A 144 22.37 -1.96 -8.87
C ILE A 144 22.51 -0.86 -9.93
N LEU A 145 23.59 -0.07 -9.83
CA LEU A 145 23.93 0.96 -10.80
C LEU A 145 23.88 0.40 -12.24
N GLY A 146 23.16 1.10 -13.13
CA GLY A 146 23.12 0.76 -14.56
C GLY A 146 22.16 -0.38 -14.92
N GLU A 147 21.32 -0.86 -13.99
CA GLU A 147 20.30 -1.87 -14.30
C GLU A 147 19.14 -1.27 -15.10
N ARG A 148 18.54 -2.12 -15.93
CA ARG A 148 17.28 -1.88 -16.64
C ARG A 148 16.14 -2.48 -15.81
N VAL A 149 15.26 -1.62 -15.31
CA VAL A 149 14.22 -2.01 -14.37
C VAL A 149 12.84 -1.84 -14.99
N LEU A 150 11.96 -2.81 -14.76
CA LEU A 150 10.56 -2.77 -15.15
C LEU A 150 9.65 -2.84 -13.92
N VAL A 151 8.61 -2.00 -13.88
CA VAL A 151 7.53 -2.09 -12.88
C VAL A 151 6.22 -2.42 -13.58
N LEU A 152 5.71 -3.63 -13.37
CA LEU A 152 4.41 -4.10 -13.87
C LEU A 152 3.31 -3.75 -12.86
N GLY A 153 2.38 -2.91 -13.26
CA GLY A 153 1.31 -2.39 -12.42
C GLY A 153 1.66 -1.01 -11.84
N GLN A 154 0.84 -0.01 -12.18
CA GLN A 154 0.96 1.38 -11.71
C GLN A 154 -0.24 1.77 -10.84
N GLY A 155 -0.67 0.84 -9.96
CA GLY A 155 -1.46 1.18 -8.78
C GLY A 155 -0.62 2.01 -7.80
N VAL A 156 -1.17 2.39 -6.66
CA VAL A 156 -0.47 3.24 -5.67
C VAL A 156 0.93 2.71 -5.32
N VAL A 157 1.05 1.42 -5.01
CA VAL A 157 2.35 0.80 -4.67
C VAL A 157 3.31 0.85 -5.86
N GLY A 158 2.82 0.57 -7.09
CA GLY A 158 3.65 0.65 -8.30
C GLY A 158 4.16 2.06 -8.58
N LEU A 159 3.32 3.08 -8.45
CA LEU A 159 3.71 4.48 -8.60
C LEU A 159 4.75 4.89 -7.55
N LEU A 160 4.55 4.51 -6.29
CA LEU A 160 5.51 4.80 -5.21
C LEU A 160 6.85 4.08 -5.43
N THR A 161 6.80 2.80 -5.81
CA THR A 161 8.01 2.01 -6.11
C THR A 161 8.77 2.62 -7.29
N ALA A 162 8.07 2.96 -8.38
CA ALA A 162 8.69 3.59 -9.53
C ALA A 162 9.26 4.99 -9.21
N SER A 163 8.59 5.76 -8.35
CA SER A 163 9.11 7.06 -7.88
C SER A 163 10.40 6.91 -7.08
N LEU A 164 10.49 5.92 -6.20
CA LEU A 164 11.73 5.61 -5.47
C LEU A 164 12.85 5.15 -6.43
N LEU A 165 12.53 4.25 -7.36
CA LEU A 165 13.49 3.75 -8.35
C LEU A 165 14.02 4.84 -9.29
N ASN A 166 13.22 5.87 -9.57
CA ASN A 166 13.64 7.02 -10.37
C ASN A 166 14.76 7.85 -9.71
N GLU A 167 14.98 7.67 -8.41
CA GLU A 167 16.10 8.28 -7.68
C GLU A 167 17.41 7.47 -7.78
N PHE A 168 17.35 6.22 -8.34
CA PHE A 168 18.52 5.38 -8.52
C PHE A 168 19.21 5.63 -9.88
N PRO A 169 20.52 5.44 -9.97
CA PRO A 169 21.27 5.58 -11.22
C PRO A 169 21.09 4.36 -12.13
N LEU A 170 19.86 4.13 -12.56
CA LEU A 170 19.48 3.05 -13.49
C LEU A 170 19.84 3.42 -14.93
N GLU A 171 20.10 2.41 -15.80
CA GLU A 171 20.17 2.62 -17.25
C GLU A 171 18.81 3.03 -17.78
N SER A 172 17.75 2.33 -17.36
CA SER A 172 16.38 2.67 -17.72
C SER A 172 15.37 2.19 -16.67
N LEU A 173 14.29 2.94 -16.54
CA LEU A 173 13.12 2.57 -15.74
C LEU A 173 11.88 2.60 -16.65
N VAL A 174 11.29 1.42 -16.87
CA VAL A 174 10.05 1.28 -17.64
C VAL A 174 8.90 0.93 -16.70
N THR A 175 7.75 1.54 -16.94
CA THR A 175 6.53 1.27 -16.19
C THR A 175 5.43 0.80 -17.14
N VAL A 176 4.62 -0.16 -16.69
CA VAL A 176 3.51 -0.73 -17.45
C VAL A 176 2.25 -0.78 -16.61
N ASP A 177 1.15 -0.30 -17.16
CA ASP A 177 -0.20 -0.55 -16.65
C ASP A 177 -1.19 -0.65 -17.81
N ARG A 178 -2.26 -1.43 -17.62
CA ARG A 178 -3.35 -1.53 -18.60
C ARG A 178 -4.19 -0.27 -18.69
N PHE A 179 -4.24 0.54 -17.63
CA PHE A 179 -5.07 1.74 -17.54
C PHE A 179 -4.27 3.00 -17.88
N GLU A 180 -4.80 3.80 -18.80
CA GLU A 180 -4.16 5.02 -19.29
C GLU A 180 -3.95 6.06 -18.18
N LEU A 181 -4.95 6.25 -17.28
CA LEU A 181 -4.84 7.14 -16.13
C LEU A 181 -3.57 6.86 -15.31
N ARG A 182 -3.32 5.59 -15.04
CA ARG A 182 -2.18 5.16 -14.23
C ARG A 182 -0.85 5.31 -14.97
N ARG A 183 -0.82 5.02 -16.28
CA ARG A 183 0.38 5.24 -17.10
C ARG A 183 0.80 6.70 -17.15
N LYS A 184 -0.17 7.63 -17.18
CA LYS A 184 0.08 9.07 -17.23
C LYS A 184 0.50 9.65 -15.87
N ALA A 185 0.15 9.02 -14.76
CA ALA A 185 0.33 9.58 -13.42
C ALA A 185 1.79 9.84 -13.04
N LEU A 186 2.74 9.02 -13.49
CA LEU A 186 4.16 9.21 -13.23
C LEU A 186 4.85 10.06 -14.31
N GLN A 187 4.41 9.97 -15.58
CA GLN A 187 5.02 10.71 -16.68
C GLN A 187 4.98 12.22 -16.49
N ALA A 188 3.91 12.73 -15.88
CA ALA A 188 3.75 14.16 -15.62
C ALA A 188 4.79 14.74 -14.63
N GLU A 189 5.57 13.89 -13.97
CA GLU A 189 6.46 14.27 -12.87
C GLU A 189 7.92 13.90 -13.08
N SER A 190 8.23 13.06 -14.07
CA SER A 190 9.62 12.65 -14.29
C SER A 190 10.46 13.85 -14.74
N ARG A 191 11.30 14.33 -13.82
CA ARG A 191 12.32 15.34 -14.11
C ARG A 191 13.49 14.77 -14.91
N THR A 192 13.56 13.45 -15.04
CA THR A 192 14.60 12.73 -15.76
C THR A 192 13.99 12.02 -16.96
N SER A 193 14.65 12.08 -18.11
CA SER A 193 14.24 11.46 -19.38
C SER A 193 14.24 9.92 -19.36
N ASN A 194 14.51 9.28 -18.23
CA ASN A 194 14.78 7.84 -18.13
C ASN A 194 13.56 7.01 -17.72
N VAL A 195 12.42 7.65 -17.38
CA VAL A 195 11.19 6.91 -17.04
C VAL A 195 10.28 6.86 -18.26
N GLU A 196 10.04 5.65 -18.77
CA GLU A 196 9.16 5.42 -19.90
C GLU A 196 7.92 4.62 -19.45
N SER A 197 6.73 5.10 -19.80
CA SER A 197 5.51 4.33 -19.62
C SER A 197 5.09 3.73 -20.95
N ARG A 198 4.95 2.40 -20.99
CA ARG A 198 4.65 1.63 -22.21
C ARG A 198 3.46 0.70 -22.00
N SER A 199 2.91 0.21 -23.10
CA SER A 199 2.07 -0.98 -23.08
C SER A 199 2.94 -2.24 -23.08
N ILE A 200 2.42 -3.34 -22.54
CA ILE A 200 3.21 -4.59 -22.44
C ILE A 200 3.58 -5.14 -23.83
N GLN A 201 2.74 -4.89 -24.85
CA GLN A 201 2.94 -5.34 -26.22
C GLN A 201 4.12 -4.64 -26.92
N GLU A 202 4.57 -3.51 -26.41
CA GLU A 202 5.72 -2.76 -26.96
C GLU A 202 7.05 -3.27 -26.42
N LEU A 203 7.02 -4.15 -25.41
CA LEU A 203 8.22 -4.65 -24.75
C LEU A 203 8.79 -5.88 -25.47
N ARG A 204 10.11 -5.97 -25.48
CA ARG A 204 10.83 -7.13 -25.99
C ARG A 204 11.16 -8.10 -24.87
N PRO A 205 11.12 -9.42 -25.09
CA PRO A 205 11.53 -10.42 -24.11
C PRO A 205 12.99 -10.28 -23.66
N SER A 206 13.26 -10.73 -22.45
CA SER A 206 14.63 -10.91 -21.91
C SER A 206 15.51 -9.66 -21.90
N ILE A 207 14.94 -8.48 -21.61
CA ILE A 207 15.70 -7.22 -21.58
C ILE A 207 16.02 -6.74 -20.18
N PHE A 208 15.10 -6.91 -19.22
CA PHE A 208 15.20 -6.27 -17.91
C PHE A 208 16.02 -7.10 -16.94
N ASP A 209 16.92 -6.43 -16.23
CA ASP A 209 17.74 -7.05 -15.18
C ASP A 209 16.90 -7.31 -13.92
N MET A 210 15.88 -6.45 -13.69
CA MET A 210 14.94 -6.59 -12.58
C MET A 210 13.53 -6.21 -13.01
N VAL A 211 12.54 -7.00 -12.57
CA VAL A 211 11.12 -6.74 -12.79
C VAL A 211 10.39 -6.77 -11.45
N PHE A 212 9.65 -5.70 -11.16
CA PHE A 212 8.70 -5.69 -10.04
C PHE A 212 7.32 -6.09 -10.54
N GLU A 213 6.73 -7.15 -9.99
CA GLU A 213 5.37 -7.57 -10.29
C GLU A 213 4.41 -7.02 -9.21
N LEU A 214 3.66 -5.97 -9.56
CA LEU A 214 2.77 -5.20 -8.69
C LEU A 214 1.36 -5.04 -9.29
N SER A 215 1.00 -5.89 -10.25
CA SER A 215 -0.27 -5.78 -10.98
C SER A 215 -1.48 -6.33 -10.22
N GLY A 216 -1.26 -7.17 -9.20
CA GLY A 216 -2.31 -7.90 -8.49
C GLY A 216 -2.94 -9.04 -9.32
N SER A 217 -2.35 -9.39 -10.47
CA SER A 217 -2.79 -10.50 -11.35
C SER A 217 -1.72 -11.58 -11.38
N PRO A 218 -2.00 -12.81 -10.89
CA PRO A 218 -0.98 -13.86 -10.88
C PRO A 218 -0.52 -14.27 -12.28
N SER A 219 -1.35 -14.10 -13.32
CA SER A 219 -0.94 -14.37 -14.71
C SER A 219 0.15 -13.42 -15.24
N ALA A 220 0.24 -12.20 -14.69
CA ALA A 220 1.28 -11.25 -15.05
C ALA A 220 2.70 -11.70 -14.64
N LEU A 221 2.81 -12.73 -13.78
CA LEU A 221 4.09 -13.33 -13.44
C LEU A 221 4.75 -14.01 -14.65
N ASN A 222 3.96 -14.57 -15.59
CA ASN A 222 4.51 -15.12 -16.84
C ASN A 222 5.14 -14.01 -17.69
N ASP A 223 4.49 -12.84 -17.77
CA ASP A 223 5.02 -11.68 -18.49
C ASP A 223 6.31 -11.19 -17.81
N ALA A 224 6.30 -11.08 -16.47
CA ALA A 224 7.48 -10.68 -15.69
C ALA A 224 8.67 -11.62 -15.97
N ILE A 225 8.44 -12.94 -15.95
CA ILE A 225 9.47 -13.95 -16.26
C ILE A 225 9.98 -13.80 -17.70
N SER A 226 9.10 -13.66 -18.67
CA SER A 226 9.47 -13.55 -20.09
C SER A 226 10.30 -12.30 -20.40
N LEU A 227 10.05 -11.20 -19.69
CA LEU A 227 10.71 -9.91 -19.85
C LEU A 227 12.04 -9.82 -19.11
N THR A 228 12.29 -10.71 -18.15
CA THR A 228 13.52 -10.74 -17.34
C THR A 228 14.69 -11.39 -18.11
N CYS A 229 15.84 -10.76 -18.10
CA CYS A 229 17.05 -11.24 -18.80
C CYS A 229 17.71 -12.45 -18.06
N PHE A 230 18.76 -12.99 -18.66
CA PHE A 230 19.56 -14.08 -18.07
C PHE A 230 20.12 -13.68 -16.69
N SER A 231 19.93 -14.53 -15.69
CA SER A 231 20.29 -14.31 -14.28
C SER A 231 19.64 -13.09 -13.62
N GLY A 232 18.62 -12.49 -14.25
CA GLY A 232 17.84 -11.42 -13.67
C GLY A 232 16.90 -11.89 -12.56
N ARG A 233 16.14 -10.96 -12.01
CA ARG A 233 15.24 -11.24 -10.88
C ARG A 233 13.86 -10.60 -11.02
N VAL A 234 12.84 -11.30 -10.54
CA VAL A 234 11.48 -10.80 -10.41
C VAL A 234 11.15 -10.63 -8.93
N VAL A 235 10.80 -9.42 -8.52
CA VAL A 235 10.36 -9.09 -7.17
C VAL A 235 8.83 -9.09 -7.16
N ILE A 236 8.23 -10.01 -6.43
CA ILE A 236 6.79 -10.19 -6.35
C ILE A 236 6.28 -9.44 -5.11
N GLY A 237 5.59 -8.32 -5.34
CA GLY A 237 4.94 -7.53 -4.29
C GLY A 237 3.41 -7.63 -4.31
N SER A 238 2.85 -8.29 -5.30
CA SER A 238 1.41 -8.55 -5.38
C SER A 238 0.98 -9.61 -4.37
N TRP A 239 0.01 -9.28 -3.53
CA TRP A 239 -0.68 -10.29 -2.75
C TRP A 239 -1.89 -10.80 -3.52
N TYR A 240 -1.79 -12.02 -4.04
CA TYR A 240 -2.80 -12.59 -4.93
C TYR A 240 -4.04 -13.12 -4.19
N GLY A 241 -3.97 -13.35 -2.87
CA GLY A 241 -5.06 -13.94 -2.11
C GLY A 241 -5.39 -15.34 -2.62
N GLN A 242 -6.66 -15.58 -2.90
CA GLN A 242 -7.15 -16.88 -3.43
C GLN A 242 -7.00 -17.02 -4.96
N LYS A 243 -6.54 -15.97 -5.67
CA LYS A 243 -6.34 -16.03 -7.12
C LYS A 243 -5.27 -17.05 -7.50
N ARG A 244 -5.46 -17.72 -8.64
CA ARG A 244 -4.54 -18.74 -9.17
C ARG A 244 -4.28 -18.48 -10.65
N ALA A 245 -3.09 -18.89 -11.12
CA ALA A 245 -2.72 -18.93 -12.52
C ALA A 245 -1.71 -20.05 -12.74
N GLU A 246 -1.66 -20.58 -13.97
CA GLU A 246 -0.58 -21.46 -14.40
C GLU A 246 0.64 -20.63 -14.71
N ILE A 247 1.80 -21.04 -14.17
CA ILE A 247 3.08 -20.33 -14.35
C ILE A 247 4.06 -21.27 -15.06
N ASP A 248 4.63 -20.79 -16.17
CA ASP A 248 5.66 -21.53 -16.92
C ASP A 248 7.03 -21.38 -16.27
N LEU A 249 7.39 -22.40 -15.48
CA LEU A 249 8.72 -22.52 -14.86
C LEU A 249 9.67 -23.42 -15.66
N GLY A 250 9.20 -24.07 -16.73
CA GLY A 250 9.97 -25.05 -17.49
C GLY A 250 10.80 -24.43 -18.62
N SER A 251 10.37 -23.27 -19.15
CA SER A 251 11.03 -22.60 -20.29
C SER A 251 12.03 -21.52 -19.86
N THR A 252 11.70 -20.27 -20.09
CA THR A 252 12.60 -19.11 -19.85
C THR A 252 13.06 -19.03 -18.40
N PHE A 253 12.20 -19.25 -17.43
CA PHE A 253 12.56 -19.21 -16.01
C PHE A 253 13.76 -20.11 -15.71
N HIS A 254 13.65 -21.40 -16.03
CA HIS A 254 14.70 -22.39 -15.75
C HIS A 254 15.96 -22.13 -16.57
N ARG A 255 15.79 -21.91 -17.88
CA ARG A 255 16.92 -21.76 -18.83
C ARG A 255 17.72 -20.47 -18.60
N SER A 256 17.07 -19.42 -18.15
CA SER A 256 17.72 -18.12 -17.90
C SER A 256 18.11 -17.89 -16.43
N ARG A 257 18.00 -18.91 -15.55
CA ARG A 257 18.40 -18.83 -14.14
C ARG A 257 17.73 -17.65 -13.40
N ILE A 258 16.49 -17.32 -13.72
CA ILE A 258 15.76 -16.20 -13.14
C ILE A 258 15.49 -16.50 -11.65
N LYS A 259 15.59 -15.48 -10.81
CA LYS A 259 15.20 -15.55 -9.40
C LYS A 259 13.82 -14.96 -9.21
N LEU A 260 12.96 -15.65 -8.45
CA LEU A 260 11.70 -15.11 -7.94
C LEU A 260 11.88 -14.76 -6.46
N ILE A 261 11.64 -13.50 -6.10
CA ILE A 261 11.80 -12.97 -4.75
C ILE A 261 10.42 -12.59 -4.24
N SER A 262 9.98 -13.21 -3.16
CA SER A 262 8.77 -12.79 -2.45
C SER A 262 9.11 -11.60 -1.55
N SER A 263 8.44 -10.48 -1.73
CA SER A 263 8.61 -9.28 -0.90
C SER A 263 7.43 -9.12 0.04
N GLN A 264 7.69 -9.10 1.34
CA GLN A 264 6.66 -9.05 2.37
C GLN A 264 7.01 -8.00 3.44
N VAL A 265 6.14 -6.98 3.57
CA VAL A 265 6.40 -5.78 4.37
C VAL A 265 6.32 -5.96 5.89
N SER A 266 5.65 -7.01 6.39
CA SER A 266 5.46 -7.19 7.85
C SER A 266 6.78 -7.45 8.59
N SER A 267 7.79 -7.97 7.90
CA SER A 267 9.11 -8.25 8.47
C SER A 267 10.24 -7.48 7.75
N ILE A 268 11.39 -7.42 8.37
CA ILE A 268 12.64 -6.99 7.71
C ILE A 268 13.28 -8.23 7.10
N SER A 269 13.74 -8.13 5.84
CA SER A 269 14.49 -9.21 5.21
C SER A 269 15.65 -9.66 6.09
N PRO A 270 15.89 -10.99 6.26
CA PRO A 270 17.02 -11.50 7.03
C PRO A 270 18.37 -10.92 6.64
N GLU A 271 18.57 -10.62 5.35
CA GLU A 271 19.80 -10.02 4.82
C GLU A 271 20.02 -8.58 5.29
N LEU A 272 18.98 -7.91 5.72
CA LEU A 272 19.01 -6.53 6.23
C LEU A 272 18.90 -6.44 7.74
N SER A 273 18.42 -7.48 8.44
CA SER A 273 18.07 -7.45 9.87
C SER A 273 19.22 -7.07 10.80
N GLY A 274 20.49 -7.25 10.38
CA GLY A 274 21.66 -6.81 11.15
C GLY A 274 21.85 -5.29 11.23
N ARG A 275 21.16 -4.51 10.40
CA ARG A 275 21.32 -3.04 10.29
C ARG A 275 20.02 -2.27 10.08
N TRP A 276 18.90 -2.96 9.91
CA TRP A 276 17.58 -2.38 9.73
C TRP A 276 16.61 -2.97 10.74
N ASP A 277 15.74 -2.11 11.23
CA ASP A 277 14.53 -2.43 11.98
C ASP A 277 13.31 -1.68 11.40
N LYS A 278 12.16 -1.92 11.96
CA LYS A 278 10.93 -1.25 11.54
C LYS A 278 10.99 0.27 11.77
N ALA A 279 11.59 0.73 12.87
CA ALA A 279 11.68 2.15 13.18
C ALA A 279 12.49 2.90 12.10
N ARG A 280 13.68 2.40 11.76
CA ARG A 280 14.50 2.96 10.69
C ARG A 280 13.81 2.93 9.32
N ARG A 281 13.05 1.86 9.02
CA ARG A 281 12.28 1.79 7.77
C ARG A 281 11.18 2.86 7.75
N PHE A 282 10.49 3.11 8.86
CA PHE A 282 9.50 4.19 8.95
C PHE A 282 10.13 5.59 8.80
N GLU A 283 11.32 5.84 9.34
CA GLU A 283 12.03 7.11 9.13
C GLU A 283 12.24 7.36 7.62
N VAL A 284 12.80 6.38 6.91
CA VAL A 284 12.98 6.46 5.44
C VAL A 284 11.65 6.62 4.71
N THR A 285 10.60 5.96 5.20
CA THR A 285 9.25 6.06 4.61
C THR A 285 8.68 7.46 4.74
N TRP A 286 8.82 8.10 5.90
CA TRP A 286 8.38 9.49 6.11
C TRP A 286 9.16 10.49 5.23
N GLU A 287 10.47 10.32 5.11
CA GLU A 287 11.28 11.13 4.22
C GLU A 287 10.86 10.98 2.75
N ALA A 288 10.63 9.74 2.30
CA ALA A 288 10.15 9.47 0.95
C ALA A 288 8.78 10.10 0.67
N LEU A 289 7.84 10.00 1.62
CA LEU A 289 6.53 10.67 1.51
C LEU A 289 6.67 12.19 1.38
N ASN A 290 7.58 12.78 2.16
CA ASN A 290 7.82 14.22 2.10
C ASN A 290 8.42 14.67 0.75
N ARG A 291 9.24 13.85 0.10
CA ARG A 291 9.81 14.16 -1.23
C ARG A 291 8.81 13.91 -2.37
N ILE A 292 8.09 12.81 -2.32
CA ILE A 292 7.24 12.35 -3.44
C ILE A 292 5.87 13.03 -3.42
N GLN A 293 5.33 13.37 -2.23
CA GLN A 293 4.03 14.04 -2.08
C GLN A 293 2.88 13.30 -2.82
N PRO A 294 2.55 12.05 -2.45
CA PRO A 294 1.64 11.19 -3.23
C PRO A 294 0.16 11.59 -3.16
N ALA A 295 -0.24 12.56 -2.34
CA ALA A 295 -1.61 13.07 -2.27
C ALA A 295 -2.16 13.54 -3.64
N LYS A 296 -1.29 13.92 -4.57
CA LYS A 296 -1.60 14.25 -5.97
C LYS A 296 -2.25 13.09 -6.75
N TRP A 297 -2.09 11.84 -6.29
CA TRP A 297 -2.70 10.66 -6.88
C TRP A 297 -4.03 10.27 -6.24
N ILE A 298 -4.56 11.08 -5.31
CA ILE A 298 -5.92 10.90 -4.80
C ILE A 298 -6.89 11.32 -5.89
N THR A 299 -7.52 10.33 -6.51
CA THR A 299 -8.50 10.55 -7.59
C THR A 299 -9.90 10.80 -7.07
N HIS A 300 -10.26 10.19 -5.93
CA HIS A 300 -11.61 10.28 -5.38
C HIS A 300 -11.58 10.47 -3.86
N ARG A 301 -12.48 11.30 -3.39
CA ARG A 301 -12.76 11.52 -1.97
C ARG A 301 -14.24 11.24 -1.72
N PHE A 302 -14.52 10.38 -0.77
CA PHE A 302 -15.87 10.05 -0.33
C PHE A 302 -16.03 10.39 1.14
N SER A 303 -17.27 10.68 1.57
CA SER A 303 -17.61 10.60 2.97
C SER A 303 -17.66 9.14 3.43
N LEU A 304 -17.56 8.88 4.72
CA LEU A 304 -17.67 7.51 5.23
C LEU A 304 -19.04 6.89 4.88
N ASP A 305 -20.13 7.69 4.81
CA ASP A 305 -21.46 7.24 4.42
C ASP A 305 -21.54 6.71 2.99
N GLU A 306 -20.64 7.16 2.15
CA GLU A 306 -20.55 6.71 0.76
C GLU A 306 -19.64 5.49 0.60
N GLY A 307 -19.28 4.80 1.69
CA GLY A 307 -18.39 3.65 1.67
C GLY A 307 -18.76 2.61 0.63
N ALA A 308 -20.04 2.26 0.50
CA ALA A 308 -20.49 1.29 -0.51
C ALA A 308 -20.18 1.76 -1.94
N LYS A 309 -20.37 3.05 -2.25
CA LYS A 309 -20.04 3.62 -3.57
C LYS A 309 -18.53 3.62 -3.84
N ALA A 310 -17.71 3.90 -2.82
CA ALA A 310 -16.26 3.91 -2.93
C ALA A 310 -15.70 2.53 -3.31
N TYR A 311 -16.16 1.48 -2.64
CA TYR A 311 -15.73 0.10 -2.95
C TYR A 311 -16.32 -0.42 -4.25
N GLN A 312 -17.58 -0.05 -4.59
CA GLN A 312 -18.16 -0.37 -5.89
C GLN A 312 -17.37 0.26 -7.03
N LEU A 313 -16.97 1.53 -6.92
CA LEU A 313 -16.12 2.21 -7.90
C LEU A 313 -14.79 1.45 -8.11
N LEU A 314 -14.13 1.06 -7.04
CA LEU A 314 -12.88 0.29 -7.10
C LEU A 314 -13.05 -1.11 -7.72
N ASP A 315 -14.22 -1.73 -7.55
CA ASP A 315 -14.53 -3.06 -8.09
C ASP A 315 -14.91 -3.02 -9.58
N GLU A 316 -15.76 -2.08 -9.97
CA GLU A 316 -16.38 -2.02 -11.29
C GLU A 316 -15.64 -1.10 -12.26
N ASN A 317 -15.04 -0.01 -11.76
CA ASN A 317 -14.38 1.01 -12.58
C ASN A 317 -12.93 1.30 -12.12
N PRO A 318 -12.07 0.28 -11.96
CA PRO A 318 -10.71 0.47 -11.47
C PRO A 318 -9.83 1.32 -12.41
N GLN A 319 -10.24 1.50 -13.69
CA GLN A 319 -9.58 2.36 -14.67
C GLN A 319 -9.69 3.85 -14.34
N GLU A 320 -10.64 4.24 -13.51
CA GLU A 320 -10.88 5.63 -13.11
C GLU A 320 -10.16 5.99 -11.81
N THR A 321 -9.50 5.01 -11.17
CA THR A 321 -8.98 5.16 -9.82
C THR A 321 -7.48 4.92 -9.72
N ILE A 322 -6.81 5.75 -8.89
CA ILE A 322 -5.47 5.49 -8.37
C ILE A 322 -5.57 5.31 -6.85
N GLN A 323 -5.78 6.39 -6.10
CA GLN A 323 -6.07 6.33 -4.66
C GLN A 323 -7.46 6.89 -4.37
N VAL A 324 -8.21 6.15 -3.57
CA VAL A 324 -9.48 6.57 -3.01
C VAL A 324 -9.32 6.76 -1.50
N VAL A 325 -9.86 7.86 -0.97
CA VAL A 325 -9.81 8.16 0.46
C VAL A 325 -11.19 8.51 0.99
N PHE A 326 -11.42 8.21 2.26
CA PHE A 326 -12.52 8.77 3.03
C PHE A 326 -12.08 10.07 3.69
N SER A 327 -12.90 11.12 3.58
CA SER A 327 -12.78 12.37 4.32
C SER A 327 -13.86 12.41 5.40
N TYR A 328 -13.43 12.71 6.63
CA TYR A 328 -14.32 12.79 7.79
C TYR A 328 -14.64 14.25 8.17
N GLN A 329 -14.04 15.19 7.46
CA GLN A 329 -14.34 16.61 7.63
C GLN A 329 -15.59 16.93 6.78
N SER A 330 -16.61 17.43 7.44
CA SER A 330 -17.83 17.98 6.83
C SER A 330 -17.60 19.40 6.34
#